data_b047b74f6d51ccb91bdb98dd754a51fa
#
_entry.id   b047b74f6d51ccb91bdb98dd754a51fa
#
_cell.length_a   1.000
_cell.length_b   1.000
_cell.length_c   1.000
_cell.angle_alpha   90.00
_cell.angle_beta   90.00
_cell.angle_gamma   90.00
#
_symmetry.space_group_name_H-M   'P 1'
#
loop_
_entity.id
_entity.type
_entity.pdbx_description
1 polymer ?
#
loop_
_entity_poly.entity_id
_entity_poly.type
_entity_poly.pdbx_seq_one_letter_code
_entity_poly.pdbx_strand_id
1 'polypeptide(L)'
;MTSNPMFFIFIFICSIFWISRKILARTGKKKAAPTAGGDWPVIGHLHLLGGAEPPHKVLGNMAEKYGPIFTIKMGVYRALVVSNWETAKECFTTHDKAFADRPKTLASELLTYDGAMMGFSPYGPYWRQVRKISTVELLSNYRLEKLKDVRESEVRAFLKELYKLWDDNRGGASKSKGNMVLVEMKRWFGDLTLNIVLRTIVGQTVGYITNVEDEESVKGWKKGLKDFFHWTGVFSVSDALPFLRFLDLGGHGKAMKKTAKELDLAVEDWLQEHKRKRAAGIVKGKEDFMDLMLDVFDNDAEAVQGRDSDTINKATSLVINPPQQLTHAIIHTLFNSSLPSMLSLLRIK
;
A
#
# COMPACT_ATOMS: atom_id res chain seq x y z
N MET A 1 -2.58 50.99 30.36
CA MET A 1 -2.42 49.85 29.44
C MET A 1 -1.10 50.05 28.70
N THR A 2 -0.02 49.45 29.16
CA THR A 2 1.30 49.53 28.52
C THR A 2 1.36 48.48 27.42
N SER A 3 1.26 48.93 26.18
CA SER A 3 1.43 48.05 25.02
C SER A 3 2.86 47.52 25.00
N ASN A 4 3.00 46.22 25.09
CA ASN A 4 4.29 45.51 25.18
C ASN A 4 5.09 45.74 23.88
N PRO A 5 6.23 46.47 23.89
CA PRO A 5 6.98 46.82 22.70
C PRO A 5 7.49 45.57 21.93
N MET A 6 7.69 44.45 22.64
CA MET A 6 8.05 43.17 22.05
C MET A 6 7.01 42.65 21.04
N PHE A 7 5.74 42.90 21.25
CA PHE A 7 4.66 42.51 20.36
C PHE A 7 4.71 43.26 19.01
N PHE A 8 5.00 44.56 19.05
CA PHE A 8 5.15 45.34 17.82
C PHE A 8 6.41 44.96 17.03
N ILE A 9 7.50 44.67 17.74
CA ILE A 9 8.75 44.17 17.09
C ILE A 9 8.50 42.83 16.41
N PHE A 10 7.76 41.91 17.03
CA PHE A 10 7.41 40.63 16.45
C PHE A 10 6.56 40.78 15.18
N ILE A 11 5.52 41.62 15.21
CA ILE A 11 4.68 41.92 14.03
C ILE A 11 5.52 42.55 12.91
N PHE A 12 6.43 43.45 13.25
CA PHE A 12 7.29 44.11 12.28
C PHE A 12 8.27 43.13 11.61
N ILE A 13 8.89 42.25 12.38
CA ILE A 13 9.75 41.17 11.83
C ILE A 13 8.95 40.22 10.92
N CYS A 14 7.75 39.82 11.35
CA CYS A 14 6.88 38.99 10.54
C CYS A 14 6.46 39.69 9.22
N SER A 15 6.20 40.98 9.27
CA SER A 15 5.86 41.79 8.10
C SER A 15 7.04 41.91 7.12
N ILE A 16 8.25 42.17 7.61
CA ILE A 16 9.46 42.21 6.79
C ILE A 16 9.74 40.85 6.16
N PHE A 17 9.62 39.78 6.92
CA PHE A 17 9.79 38.41 6.41
C PHE A 17 8.75 38.09 5.32
N TRP A 18 7.52 38.51 5.51
CA TRP A 18 6.46 38.31 4.51
C TRP A 18 6.67 39.13 3.24
N ILE A 19 7.10 40.40 3.36
CA ILE A 19 7.42 41.27 2.23
C ILE A 19 8.64 40.76 1.48
N SER A 20 9.71 40.38 2.18
CA SER A 20 10.93 39.83 1.53
C SER A 20 10.63 38.53 0.76
N ARG A 21 9.81 37.67 1.27
CA ARG A 21 9.35 36.47 0.52
C ARG A 21 8.53 36.82 -0.72
N LYS A 22 7.68 37.85 -0.68
CA LYS A 22 6.95 38.33 -1.87
C LYS A 22 7.87 38.94 -2.93
N ILE A 23 8.89 39.65 -2.54
CA ILE A 23 9.88 40.24 -3.45
C ILE A 23 10.75 39.15 -4.11
N LEU A 24 11.26 38.18 -3.31
CA LEU A 24 12.06 37.07 -3.84
C LEU A 24 11.25 36.17 -4.82
N ALA A 25 9.93 36.04 -4.59
CA ALA A 25 9.04 35.25 -5.47
C ALA A 25 8.81 35.91 -6.85
N ARG A 26 9.16 37.19 -7.04
CA ARG A 26 8.97 37.93 -8.29
C ARG A 26 10.15 37.86 -9.28
N THR A 27 11.33 37.38 -8.86
CA THR A 27 12.56 37.46 -9.67
C THR A 27 12.85 36.27 -10.58
N GLY A 28 11.95 35.28 -10.66
CA GLY A 28 12.16 34.11 -11.52
C GLY A 28 10.96 33.81 -12.42
N LYS A 29 10.78 34.51 -13.53
CA LYS A 29 9.84 34.13 -14.60
C LYS A 29 10.33 32.89 -15.39
N LYS A 30 10.50 31.76 -14.75
CA LYS A 30 10.37 30.48 -15.44
C LYS A 30 8.89 30.27 -15.73
N LYS A 31 8.54 29.71 -16.90
CA LYS A 31 7.16 29.30 -17.23
C LYS A 31 6.72 28.27 -16.20
N ALA A 32 6.16 28.69 -15.09
CA ALA A 32 5.65 27.82 -14.04
C ALA A 32 4.15 27.64 -14.27
N ALA A 33 3.62 26.47 -13.94
CA ALA A 33 2.18 26.23 -13.95
C ALA A 33 1.45 27.27 -13.08
N PRO A 34 0.26 27.75 -13.49
CA PRO A 34 -0.50 28.74 -12.72
C PRO A 34 -0.78 28.23 -11.31
N THR A 35 -0.69 29.10 -10.33
CA THR A 35 -1.06 28.75 -8.94
C THR A 35 -2.54 29.05 -8.74
N ALA A 36 -3.29 28.07 -8.25
CA ALA A 36 -4.68 28.26 -7.90
C ALA A 36 -4.83 29.33 -6.81
N GLY A 37 -5.87 30.12 -6.89
CA GLY A 37 -6.21 31.10 -5.86
C GLY A 37 -7.01 30.46 -4.72
N GLY A 38 -7.14 31.20 -3.59
CA GLY A 38 -7.88 30.74 -2.42
C GLY A 38 -7.01 30.02 -1.39
N ASP A 39 -5.69 30.13 -1.50
CA ASP A 39 -4.78 29.59 -0.49
C ASP A 39 -4.80 30.42 0.80
N TRP A 40 -4.96 29.75 1.94
CA TRP A 40 -4.86 30.37 3.24
C TRP A 40 -3.41 30.44 3.73
N PRO A 41 -3.05 31.40 4.58
CA PRO A 41 -1.75 31.43 5.22
C PRO A 41 -1.47 30.10 5.93
N VAL A 42 -0.24 29.60 5.88
CA VAL A 42 0.26 28.38 6.51
C VAL A 42 -0.31 27.11 5.92
N ILE A 43 -1.63 26.92 5.91
CA ILE A 43 -2.28 25.66 5.49
C ILE A 43 -2.49 25.53 3.96
N GLY A 44 -2.39 26.65 3.23
CA GLY A 44 -2.62 26.65 1.78
C GLY A 44 -4.06 26.26 1.42
N HIS A 45 -4.22 25.26 0.55
CA HIS A 45 -5.52 24.78 0.06
C HIS A 45 -6.07 23.57 0.85
N LEU A 46 -5.46 23.20 1.98
CA LEU A 46 -5.90 22.02 2.77
C LEU A 46 -7.36 22.13 3.22
N HIS A 47 -7.84 23.35 3.51
CA HIS A 47 -9.23 23.58 3.90
C HIS A 47 -10.24 23.19 2.80
N LEU A 48 -9.82 23.20 1.53
CA LEU A 48 -10.66 22.77 0.40
C LEU A 48 -10.65 21.24 0.25
N LEU A 49 -9.56 20.58 0.60
CA LEU A 49 -9.37 19.14 0.42
C LEU A 49 -9.90 18.29 1.59
N GLY A 50 -10.13 18.91 2.75
CA GLY A 50 -10.65 18.26 3.96
C GLY A 50 -12.16 18.32 4.12
N GLY A 51 -12.91 18.75 3.10
CA GLY A 51 -14.37 18.87 3.13
C GLY A 51 -15.11 17.55 2.94
N ALA A 52 -16.45 17.63 2.82
CA ALA A 52 -17.30 16.47 2.56
C ALA A 52 -17.12 15.89 1.15
N GLU A 53 -16.65 16.70 0.20
CA GLU A 53 -16.42 16.28 -1.17
C GLU A 53 -15.04 15.61 -1.31
N PRO A 54 -14.93 14.46 -2.00
CA PRO A 54 -13.66 13.78 -2.21
C PRO A 54 -12.61 14.67 -2.88
N PRO A 55 -11.33 14.66 -2.47
CA PRO A 55 -10.28 15.53 -3.02
C PRO A 55 -10.16 15.53 -4.54
N HIS A 56 -10.35 14.38 -5.20
CA HIS A 56 -10.26 14.29 -6.66
C HIS A 56 -11.38 15.07 -7.38
N LYS A 57 -12.57 15.19 -6.78
CA LYS A 57 -13.66 16.03 -7.34
C LYS A 57 -13.36 17.50 -7.16
N VAL A 58 -12.91 17.90 -5.95
CA VAL A 58 -12.49 19.27 -5.67
C VAL A 58 -11.39 19.71 -6.65
N LEU A 59 -10.38 18.88 -6.87
CA LEU A 59 -9.31 19.17 -7.81
C LEU A 59 -9.80 19.19 -9.27
N GLY A 60 -10.77 18.34 -9.64
CA GLY A 60 -11.42 18.37 -10.93
C GLY A 60 -12.15 19.70 -11.18
N ASN A 61 -12.98 20.15 -10.24
CA ASN A 61 -13.66 21.45 -10.31
C ASN A 61 -12.67 22.63 -10.39
N MET A 62 -11.54 22.52 -9.69
CA MET A 62 -10.46 23.52 -9.82
C MET A 62 -9.82 23.49 -11.21
N ALA A 63 -9.67 22.31 -11.83
CA ALA A 63 -9.10 22.19 -13.17
C ALA A 63 -9.97 22.88 -14.25
N GLU A 64 -11.30 22.89 -14.09
CA GLU A 64 -12.20 23.66 -14.99
C GLU A 64 -11.89 25.15 -14.94
N LYS A 65 -11.48 25.67 -13.78
CA LYS A 65 -11.19 27.09 -13.58
C LYS A 65 -9.76 27.48 -13.95
N TYR A 66 -8.78 26.66 -13.60
CA TYR A 66 -7.34 27.00 -13.70
C TYR A 66 -6.63 26.31 -14.88
N GLY A 67 -7.36 25.43 -15.60
CA GLY A 67 -6.83 24.62 -16.69
C GLY A 67 -6.29 23.27 -16.23
N PRO A 68 -5.88 22.42 -17.19
CA PRO A 68 -5.52 21.03 -16.92
C PRO A 68 -4.23 20.83 -16.12
N ILE A 69 -3.42 21.90 -15.97
CA ILE A 69 -2.17 21.90 -15.21
C ILE A 69 -2.14 23.15 -14.33
N PHE A 70 -2.11 22.95 -13.02
CA PHE A 70 -2.00 24.05 -12.07
C PHE A 70 -1.31 23.59 -10.79
N THR A 71 -0.91 24.54 -9.94
CA THR A 71 -0.22 24.29 -8.68
C THR A 71 -1.14 24.64 -7.51
N ILE A 72 -1.17 23.80 -6.49
CA ILE A 72 -1.79 24.07 -5.20
C ILE A 72 -0.71 24.09 -4.11
N LYS A 73 -1.05 24.66 -2.95
CA LYS A 73 -0.25 24.57 -1.73
C LYS A 73 -0.93 23.62 -0.75
N MET A 74 -0.18 22.67 -0.23
CA MET A 74 -0.59 21.76 0.83
C MET A 74 0.31 22.01 2.04
N GLY A 75 -0.09 22.93 2.91
CA GLY A 75 0.77 23.43 3.98
C GLY A 75 2.04 24.07 3.41
N VAL A 76 3.20 23.55 3.80
CA VAL A 76 4.52 24.05 3.33
C VAL A 76 4.89 23.55 1.94
N TYR A 77 4.22 22.54 1.41
CA TYR A 77 4.55 21.92 0.12
C TYR A 77 3.72 22.50 -1.03
N ARG A 78 4.32 22.47 -2.20
CA ARG A 78 3.60 22.73 -3.47
C ARG A 78 3.35 21.41 -4.16
N ALA A 79 2.13 21.23 -4.66
CA ALA A 79 1.74 20.09 -5.47
C ALA A 79 1.30 20.54 -6.85
N LEU A 80 1.80 19.88 -7.88
CA LEU A 80 1.33 20.05 -9.25
C LEU A 80 0.10 19.16 -9.44
N VAL A 81 -0.99 19.75 -9.89
CA VAL A 81 -2.21 19.04 -10.26
C VAL A 81 -2.24 18.89 -11.79
N VAL A 82 -2.39 17.65 -12.23
CA VAL A 82 -2.52 17.28 -13.64
C VAL A 82 -3.89 16.62 -13.81
N SER A 83 -4.74 17.18 -14.67
CA SER A 83 -6.15 16.78 -14.80
C SER A 83 -6.53 16.26 -16.18
N ASN A 84 -5.59 16.15 -17.13
CA ASN A 84 -5.83 15.54 -18.42
C ASN A 84 -4.84 14.41 -18.72
N TRP A 85 -5.26 13.48 -19.57
CA TRP A 85 -4.49 12.28 -19.86
C TRP A 85 -3.21 12.55 -20.67
N GLU A 86 -3.24 13.53 -21.56
CA GLU A 86 -2.09 13.90 -22.41
C GLU A 86 -0.90 14.32 -21.56
N THR A 87 -1.14 15.25 -20.63
CA THR A 87 -0.09 15.73 -19.72
C THR A 87 0.32 14.64 -18.73
N ALA A 88 -0.63 13.86 -18.21
CA ALA A 88 -0.31 12.73 -17.35
C ALA A 88 0.58 11.71 -18.07
N LYS A 89 0.30 11.41 -19.33
CA LYS A 89 1.15 10.55 -20.18
C LYS A 89 2.54 11.13 -20.31
N GLU A 90 2.68 12.41 -20.59
CA GLU A 90 3.98 13.07 -20.70
C GLU A 90 4.77 13.00 -19.39
N CYS A 91 4.12 13.23 -18.23
CA CYS A 91 4.74 13.08 -16.91
C CYS A 91 5.24 11.66 -16.64
N PHE A 92 4.49 10.62 -17.06
CA PHE A 92 4.82 9.22 -16.78
C PHE A 92 5.63 8.51 -17.87
N THR A 93 5.94 9.19 -18.98
CA THR A 93 6.78 8.67 -20.06
C THR A 93 8.01 9.53 -20.29
N THR A 94 7.85 10.70 -20.91
CA THR A 94 8.96 11.60 -21.29
C THR A 94 9.72 12.14 -20.08
N HIS A 95 9.00 12.41 -19.00
CA HIS A 95 9.53 13.03 -17.77
C HIS A 95 9.44 12.09 -16.55
N ASP A 96 9.31 10.78 -16.77
CA ASP A 96 9.09 9.77 -15.73
C ASP A 96 10.07 9.89 -14.56
N LYS A 97 11.37 10.08 -14.83
CA LYS A 97 12.40 10.22 -13.80
C LYS A 97 12.21 11.45 -12.91
N ALA A 98 11.68 12.56 -13.46
CA ALA A 98 11.44 13.78 -12.70
C ALA A 98 10.24 13.63 -11.75
N PHE A 99 9.30 12.73 -12.06
CA PHE A 99 8.09 12.48 -11.28
C PHE A 99 8.09 11.11 -10.55
N ALA A 100 9.19 10.35 -10.64
CA ALA A 100 9.28 9.01 -10.06
C ALA A 100 9.43 8.98 -8.54
N ASP A 101 9.79 10.10 -7.93
CA ASP A 101 10.03 10.17 -6.49
C ASP A 101 8.75 9.99 -5.66
N ARG A 102 8.92 9.60 -4.41
CA ARG A 102 7.83 9.40 -3.45
C ARG A 102 7.90 10.44 -2.34
N PRO A 103 6.76 11.05 -1.96
CA PRO A 103 6.75 11.97 -0.83
C PRO A 103 7.06 11.22 0.46
N LYS A 104 7.90 11.81 1.31
CA LYS A 104 8.15 11.29 2.65
C LYS A 104 6.99 11.69 3.57
N THR A 105 6.04 10.78 3.74
CA THR A 105 4.90 10.94 4.65
C THR A 105 5.14 10.25 5.98
N LEU A 106 4.34 10.57 7.00
CA LEU A 106 4.37 9.88 8.29
C LEU A 106 4.11 8.37 8.12
N ALA A 107 3.17 8.03 7.25
CA ALA A 107 2.85 6.64 6.92
C ALA A 107 4.04 5.92 6.25
N SER A 108 4.71 6.55 5.26
CA SER A 108 5.86 5.95 4.60
C SER A 108 7.04 5.73 5.55
N GLU A 109 7.21 6.59 6.54
CA GLU A 109 8.26 6.43 7.54
C GLU A 109 7.94 5.31 8.54
N LEU A 110 6.72 5.32 9.10
CA LEU A 110 6.36 4.42 10.20
C LEU A 110 5.96 3.02 9.76
N LEU A 111 5.25 2.89 8.61
CA LEU A 111 4.64 1.63 8.18
C LEU A 111 5.47 0.89 7.14
N THR A 112 6.44 1.55 6.50
CA THR A 112 7.12 1.00 5.33
C THR A 112 8.63 0.82 5.52
N TYR A 113 9.06 0.65 6.77
CA TYR A 113 10.47 0.54 7.17
C TYR A 113 11.30 1.71 6.64
N ASP A 114 10.85 2.95 6.91
CA ASP A 114 11.45 4.19 6.41
C ASP A 114 11.63 4.19 4.88
N GLY A 115 10.58 3.80 4.16
CA GLY A 115 10.57 3.75 2.71
C GLY A 115 11.37 2.59 2.10
N ALA A 116 11.68 1.53 2.86
CA ALA A 116 12.30 0.34 2.30
C ALA A 116 11.35 -0.46 1.40
N MET A 117 10.05 -0.37 1.59
CA MET A 117 9.08 -0.98 0.70
C MET A 117 9.14 -0.35 -0.70
N MET A 118 9.27 -1.17 -1.76
CA MET A 118 9.44 -0.73 -3.14
C MET A 118 8.40 0.31 -3.60
N GLY A 119 7.13 0.17 -3.18
CA GLY A 119 6.05 1.08 -3.56
C GLY A 119 6.20 2.49 -2.96
N PHE A 120 6.93 2.64 -1.87
CA PHE A 120 7.14 3.88 -1.11
C PHE A 120 8.58 4.38 -1.15
N SER A 121 9.47 3.62 -1.78
CA SER A 121 10.88 3.96 -1.91
C SER A 121 11.07 5.07 -2.95
N PRO A 122 11.91 6.08 -2.67
CA PRO A 122 12.35 7.06 -3.66
C PRO A 122 13.03 6.38 -4.85
N TYR A 123 12.88 6.99 -6.03
CA TYR A 123 13.55 6.50 -7.23
C TYR A 123 15.08 6.64 -7.10
N GLY A 124 15.80 5.53 -7.14
CA GLY A 124 17.25 5.51 -6.97
C GLY A 124 17.85 4.13 -7.18
N PRO A 125 19.14 3.95 -6.87
CA PRO A 125 19.83 2.66 -7.01
C PRO A 125 19.14 1.56 -6.23
N TYR A 126 18.79 1.81 -4.96
CA TYR A 126 18.06 0.88 -4.10
C TYR A 126 16.72 0.43 -4.73
N TRP A 127 15.87 1.37 -5.15
CA TRP A 127 14.59 1.05 -5.79
C TRP A 127 14.77 0.19 -7.04
N ARG A 128 15.77 0.52 -7.88
CA ARG A 128 16.06 -0.25 -9.10
C ARG A 128 16.48 -1.68 -8.78
N GLN A 129 17.30 -1.87 -7.74
CA GLN A 129 17.77 -3.18 -7.32
C GLN A 129 16.62 -4.04 -6.79
N VAL A 130 15.84 -3.52 -5.83
CA VAL A 130 14.68 -4.25 -5.27
C VAL A 130 13.66 -4.58 -6.36
N ARG A 131 13.41 -3.64 -7.30
CA ARG A 131 12.53 -3.89 -8.44
C ARG A 131 13.08 -4.99 -9.35
N LYS A 132 14.38 -4.99 -9.64
CA LYS A 132 15.03 -6.02 -10.45
C LYS A 132 14.85 -7.39 -9.80
N ILE A 133 15.20 -7.54 -8.52
CA ILE A 133 15.05 -8.78 -7.76
C ILE A 133 13.59 -9.25 -7.80
N SER A 134 12.65 -8.38 -7.41
CA SER A 134 11.22 -8.73 -7.41
C SER A 134 10.72 -9.17 -8.79
N THR A 135 11.18 -8.51 -9.86
CA THR A 135 10.75 -8.84 -11.22
C THR A 135 11.30 -10.18 -11.68
N VAL A 136 12.55 -10.48 -11.38
CA VAL A 136 13.22 -11.73 -11.83
C VAL A 136 12.79 -12.91 -10.97
N GLU A 137 12.84 -12.74 -9.65
CA GLU A 137 12.65 -13.84 -8.68
C GLU A 137 11.20 -14.15 -8.36
N LEU A 138 10.27 -13.21 -8.58
CA LEU A 138 8.87 -13.43 -8.29
C LEU A 138 7.97 -13.32 -9.51
N LEU A 139 8.18 -12.30 -10.36
CA LEU A 139 7.24 -11.90 -11.39
C LEU A 139 7.58 -12.42 -12.79
N SER A 140 8.70 -13.15 -12.95
CA SER A 140 9.05 -13.75 -14.23
C SER A 140 8.07 -14.86 -14.62
N ASN A 141 7.83 -15.04 -15.91
CA ASN A 141 6.97 -16.12 -16.41
C ASN A 141 7.43 -17.51 -15.93
N TYR A 142 8.73 -17.71 -15.81
CA TYR A 142 9.31 -18.95 -15.28
C TYR A 142 8.88 -19.20 -13.82
N ARG A 143 8.94 -18.17 -12.96
CA ARG A 143 8.50 -18.29 -11.56
C ARG A 143 7.00 -18.45 -11.45
N LEU A 144 6.23 -17.70 -12.23
CA LEU A 144 4.78 -17.85 -12.27
C LEU A 144 4.35 -19.26 -12.67
N GLU A 145 5.07 -19.90 -13.59
CA GLU A 145 4.77 -21.30 -13.96
C GLU A 145 5.15 -22.29 -12.84
N LYS A 146 6.31 -22.12 -12.20
CA LYS A 146 6.68 -22.92 -11.01
C LYS A 146 5.67 -22.82 -9.87
N LEU A 147 5.02 -21.68 -9.71
CA LEU A 147 4.00 -21.44 -8.70
C LEU A 147 2.58 -21.88 -9.11
N LYS A 148 2.43 -22.54 -10.27
CA LYS A 148 1.14 -23.04 -10.77
C LYS A 148 0.49 -23.99 -9.75
N ASP A 149 1.24 -24.95 -9.22
CA ASP A 149 0.71 -25.92 -8.23
C ASP A 149 0.20 -25.22 -6.97
N VAL A 150 0.84 -24.13 -6.55
CA VAL A 150 0.39 -23.33 -5.39
C VAL A 150 -1.00 -22.76 -5.69
N ARG A 151 -1.16 -22.11 -6.85
CA ARG A 151 -2.45 -21.54 -7.26
C ARG A 151 -3.52 -22.60 -7.41
N GLU A 152 -3.24 -23.71 -8.06
CA GLU A 152 -4.21 -24.80 -8.25
C GLU A 152 -4.63 -25.44 -6.93
N SER A 153 -3.68 -25.68 -6.02
CA SER A 153 -3.99 -26.25 -4.72
C SER A 153 -4.85 -25.33 -3.87
N GLU A 154 -4.62 -24.02 -3.90
CA GLU A 154 -5.45 -23.04 -3.19
C GLU A 154 -6.85 -22.93 -3.81
N VAL A 155 -6.96 -22.94 -5.15
CA VAL A 155 -8.26 -22.97 -5.80
C VAL A 155 -9.05 -24.23 -5.45
N ARG A 156 -8.39 -25.39 -5.40
CA ARG A 156 -9.05 -26.64 -4.98
C ARG A 156 -9.50 -26.58 -3.52
N ALA A 157 -8.68 -26.04 -2.62
CA ALA A 157 -9.03 -25.86 -1.22
C ALA A 157 -10.23 -24.90 -1.09
N PHE A 158 -10.20 -23.78 -1.79
CA PHE A 158 -11.30 -22.81 -1.86
C PHE A 158 -12.62 -23.47 -2.31
N LEU A 159 -12.58 -24.25 -3.40
CA LEU A 159 -13.78 -24.95 -3.91
C LEU A 159 -14.29 -26.00 -2.92
N LYS A 160 -13.39 -26.72 -2.25
CA LYS A 160 -13.74 -27.71 -1.24
C LYS A 160 -14.46 -27.08 -0.05
N GLU A 161 -13.98 -25.92 0.42
CA GLU A 161 -14.62 -25.21 1.54
C GLU A 161 -15.99 -24.63 1.14
N LEU A 162 -16.11 -24.09 -0.09
CA LEU A 162 -17.42 -23.67 -0.61
C LEU A 162 -18.42 -24.84 -0.69
N TYR A 163 -17.96 -26.01 -1.16
CA TYR A 163 -18.79 -27.21 -1.24
C TYR A 163 -19.23 -27.69 0.15
N LYS A 164 -18.28 -27.69 1.11
CA LYS A 164 -18.57 -28.03 2.50
C LYS A 164 -19.64 -27.12 3.09
N LEU A 165 -19.49 -25.79 2.89
CA LEU A 165 -20.46 -24.80 3.34
C LEU A 165 -21.86 -25.09 2.76
N TRP A 166 -21.93 -25.48 1.50
CA TRP A 166 -23.20 -25.85 0.86
C TRP A 166 -23.77 -27.15 1.42
N ASP A 167 -22.95 -28.18 1.63
CA ASP A 167 -23.38 -29.50 2.15
C ASP A 167 -23.87 -29.42 3.60
N ASP A 168 -23.11 -28.68 4.46
CA ASP A 168 -23.50 -28.47 5.86
C ASP A 168 -24.87 -27.76 5.97
N ASN A 169 -25.16 -26.82 5.06
CA ASN A 169 -26.46 -26.13 5.04
C ASN A 169 -27.59 -26.96 4.41
N ARG A 170 -27.28 -28.01 3.66
CA ARG A 170 -28.25 -28.92 3.08
C ARG A 170 -28.87 -29.87 4.13
N GLY A 171 -28.08 -30.24 5.16
CA GLY A 171 -28.51 -31.17 6.24
C GLY A 171 -29.32 -30.54 7.36
N GLY A 172 -29.43 -29.21 7.43
CA GLY A 172 -30.07 -28.48 8.53
C GLY A 172 -31.60 -28.53 8.47
N ALA A 173 -32.23 -28.45 9.65
CA ALA A 173 -33.70 -28.60 9.86
C ALA A 173 -34.56 -27.51 9.19
N SER A 174 -34.01 -26.54 8.51
CA SER A 174 -34.74 -25.51 7.76
C SER A 174 -34.95 -25.90 6.30
N LYS A 175 -35.73 -26.92 6.06
CA LYS A 175 -36.13 -27.45 4.73
C LYS A 175 -36.93 -26.47 3.86
N SER A 176 -37.04 -25.20 4.22
CA SER A 176 -38.00 -24.26 3.62
C SER A 176 -37.43 -23.36 2.51
N LYS A 177 -36.13 -23.33 2.26
CA LYS A 177 -35.56 -22.48 1.19
C LYS A 177 -34.51 -23.27 0.42
N GLY A 178 -34.95 -23.97 -0.64
CA GLY A 178 -34.12 -24.55 -1.70
C GLY A 178 -32.64 -24.79 -1.44
N ASN A 179 -32.03 -25.77 -2.09
CA ASN A 179 -30.59 -26.14 -2.01
C ASN A 179 -29.57 -25.03 -2.29
N MET A 180 -29.84 -23.77 -1.91
CA MET A 180 -28.99 -22.62 -2.21
C MET A 180 -28.47 -21.99 -0.91
N VAL A 181 -27.19 -21.65 -0.89
CA VAL A 181 -26.50 -20.93 0.19
C VAL A 181 -26.07 -19.54 -0.30
N LEU A 182 -26.35 -18.51 0.50
CA LEU A 182 -25.91 -17.16 0.22
C LEU A 182 -24.45 -17.02 0.62
N VAL A 183 -23.60 -16.63 -0.34
CA VAL A 183 -22.14 -16.46 -0.14
C VAL A 183 -21.70 -15.06 -0.55
N GLU A 184 -20.95 -14.40 0.30
CA GLU A 184 -20.31 -13.11 -0.02
C GLU A 184 -19.01 -13.34 -0.80
N MET A 185 -19.11 -13.47 -2.12
CA MET A 185 -17.98 -13.83 -2.99
C MET A 185 -16.80 -12.84 -2.90
N LYS A 186 -17.05 -11.55 -2.62
CA LYS A 186 -15.98 -10.56 -2.42
C LYS A 186 -15.02 -10.97 -1.30
N ARG A 187 -15.56 -11.43 -0.17
CA ARG A 187 -14.77 -11.92 0.97
C ARG A 187 -14.01 -13.19 0.57
N TRP A 188 -14.69 -14.15 -0.03
CA TRP A 188 -14.10 -15.43 -0.43
C TRP A 188 -12.97 -15.28 -1.46
N PHE A 189 -13.15 -14.44 -2.47
CA PHE A 189 -12.07 -14.14 -3.42
C PHE A 189 -10.91 -13.37 -2.78
N GLY A 190 -11.21 -12.49 -1.82
CA GLY A 190 -10.19 -11.83 -1.02
C GLY A 190 -9.32 -12.81 -0.25
N ASP A 191 -9.93 -13.79 0.42
CA ASP A 191 -9.24 -14.84 1.17
C ASP A 191 -8.43 -15.76 0.24
N LEU A 192 -8.98 -16.16 -0.89
CA LEU A 192 -8.26 -16.96 -1.89
C LEU A 192 -7.00 -16.21 -2.39
N THR A 193 -7.17 -14.95 -2.77
CA THR A 193 -6.05 -14.13 -3.25
C THR A 193 -4.98 -13.98 -2.18
N LEU A 194 -5.38 -13.70 -0.96
CA LEU A 194 -4.47 -13.56 0.18
C LEU A 194 -3.69 -14.86 0.44
N ASN A 195 -4.36 -16.02 0.45
CA ASN A 195 -3.70 -17.31 0.64
C ASN A 195 -2.69 -17.62 -0.46
N ILE A 196 -3.05 -17.37 -1.73
CA ILE A 196 -2.10 -17.56 -2.85
C ILE A 196 -0.87 -16.67 -2.67
N VAL A 197 -1.07 -15.40 -2.32
CA VAL A 197 0.02 -14.45 -2.10
C VAL A 197 0.92 -14.89 -0.94
N LEU A 198 0.35 -15.21 0.21
CA LEU A 198 1.12 -15.64 1.39
C LEU A 198 1.89 -16.95 1.12
N ARG A 199 1.28 -17.92 0.46
CA ARG A 199 2.00 -19.15 0.09
C ARG A 199 3.13 -18.92 -0.88
N THR A 200 2.95 -17.95 -1.77
CA THR A 200 3.99 -17.59 -2.74
C THR A 200 5.17 -16.86 -2.07
N ILE A 201 4.86 -16.03 -1.07
CA ILE A 201 5.86 -15.15 -0.44
C ILE A 201 6.55 -15.82 0.74
N VAL A 202 5.78 -16.46 1.63
CA VAL A 202 6.27 -16.98 2.90
C VAL A 202 5.91 -18.46 3.14
N GLY A 203 5.39 -19.17 2.14
CA GLY A 203 5.02 -20.57 2.24
C GLY A 203 3.87 -20.88 3.21
N GLN A 204 3.19 -19.86 3.74
CA GLN A 204 2.14 -19.98 4.74
C GLN A 204 0.74 -19.77 4.15
N THR A 205 -0.30 -20.25 4.84
CA THR A 205 -1.70 -19.97 4.54
C THR A 205 -2.40 -19.43 5.77
N VAL A 206 -3.39 -18.58 5.56
CA VAL A 206 -4.24 -18.04 6.64
C VAL A 206 -5.51 -18.87 6.81
N GLY A 207 -5.73 -19.84 5.91
CA GLY A 207 -6.94 -20.67 5.88
C GLY A 207 -8.18 -19.91 5.39
N TYR A 208 -9.24 -20.67 5.14
CA TYR A 208 -10.58 -20.12 4.87
C TYR A 208 -11.34 -20.13 6.19
N ILE A 209 -11.86 -18.99 6.63
CA ILE A 209 -12.54 -18.87 7.92
C ILE A 209 -13.89 -19.59 7.83
N THR A 210 -13.88 -20.86 8.17
CA THR A 210 -15.10 -21.68 8.37
C THR A 210 -15.29 -22.05 9.83
N ASN A 211 -14.24 -22.05 10.66
CA ASN A 211 -14.28 -22.41 12.08
C ASN A 211 -13.81 -21.27 12.99
N VAL A 212 -14.46 -21.12 14.13
CA VAL A 212 -14.34 -20.00 15.09
C VAL A 212 -13.01 -20.05 15.87
N GLU A 213 -12.34 -21.21 15.96
CA GLU A 213 -11.20 -21.42 16.85
C GLU A 213 -9.86 -20.89 16.32
N ASP A 214 -9.66 -20.83 15.00
CA ASP A 214 -8.46 -20.25 14.38
C ASP A 214 -8.57 -18.73 14.11
N GLU A 215 -9.65 -18.13 14.58
CA GLU A 215 -10.11 -16.80 14.14
C GLU A 215 -9.25 -15.66 14.68
N GLU A 216 -8.57 -15.79 15.81
CA GLU A 216 -7.97 -14.63 16.51
C GLU A 216 -6.63 -14.22 15.92
N SER A 217 -5.72 -15.15 15.61
CA SER A 217 -4.43 -14.82 14.98
C SER A 217 -4.61 -14.42 13.51
N VAL A 218 -5.49 -15.09 12.80
CA VAL A 218 -5.85 -14.79 11.40
C VAL A 218 -6.57 -13.45 11.29
N LYS A 219 -7.48 -13.16 12.22
CA LYS A 219 -8.15 -11.84 12.32
C LYS A 219 -7.13 -10.73 12.61
N GLY A 220 -6.16 -10.97 13.47
CA GLY A 220 -5.11 -10.01 13.81
C GLY A 220 -4.31 -9.58 12.59
N TRP A 221 -3.80 -10.54 11.79
CA TRP A 221 -3.07 -10.28 10.56
C TRP A 221 -3.92 -9.58 9.49
N LYS A 222 -5.13 -10.09 9.19
CA LYS A 222 -6.05 -9.46 8.22
C LYS A 222 -6.41 -8.04 8.63
N LYS A 223 -6.63 -7.82 9.93
CA LYS A 223 -6.87 -6.48 10.48
C LYS A 223 -5.65 -5.59 10.30
N GLY A 224 -4.45 -6.06 10.68
CA GLY A 224 -3.20 -5.31 10.51
C GLY A 224 -2.96 -4.90 9.06
N LEU A 225 -3.22 -5.81 8.10
CA LEU A 225 -3.10 -5.52 6.68
C LEU A 225 -4.14 -4.49 6.20
N LYS A 226 -5.39 -4.59 6.67
CA LYS A 226 -6.44 -3.61 6.39
C LYS A 226 -6.09 -2.23 6.96
N ASP A 227 -5.59 -2.20 8.19
CA ASP A 227 -5.17 -0.98 8.87
C ASP A 227 -3.95 -0.36 8.16
N PHE A 228 -3.00 -1.18 7.68
CA PHE A 228 -1.87 -0.73 6.85
C PHE A 228 -2.34 0.02 5.60
N PHE A 229 -3.23 -0.58 4.80
CA PHE A 229 -3.76 0.09 3.60
C PHE A 229 -4.61 1.32 3.94
N HIS A 230 -5.33 1.29 5.04
CA HIS A 230 -6.05 2.46 5.51
C HIS A 230 -5.08 3.62 5.82
N TRP A 231 -4.10 3.38 6.68
CA TRP A 231 -3.16 4.41 7.12
C TRP A 231 -2.24 4.92 6.02
N THR A 232 -1.84 4.09 5.06
CA THR A 232 -1.04 4.54 3.92
C THR A 232 -1.83 5.43 2.97
N GLY A 233 -3.16 5.36 2.97
CA GLY A 233 -4.05 6.24 2.22
C GLY A 233 -4.49 7.50 2.97
N VAL A 234 -4.23 7.60 4.28
CA VAL A 234 -4.62 8.77 5.09
C VAL A 234 -3.57 9.86 4.97
N PHE A 235 -4.01 11.06 4.57
CA PHE A 235 -3.18 12.25 4.61
C PHE A 235 -3.22 12.85 6.01
N SER A 236 -2.08 12.89 6.69
CA SER A 236 -1.95 13.49 8.02
C SER A 236 -1.65 14.98 7.94
N VAL A 237 -2.18 15.76 8.89
CA VAL A 237 -1.83 17.18 9.04
C VAL A 237 -0.31 17.37 9.20
N SER A 238 0.37 16.44 9.85
CA SER A 238 1.82 16.44 10.00
C SER A 238 2.58 16.24 8.69
N ASP A 239 1.94 15.67 7.65
CA ASP A 239 2.55 15.57 6.31
C ASP A 239 2.55 16.94 5.60
N ALA A 240 1.57 17.79 5.87
CA ALA A 240 1.51 19.14 5.32
C ALA A 240 2.28 20.16 6.15
N LEU A 241 2.32 19.99 7.47
CA LEU A 241 2.89 20.89 8.46
C LEU A 241 3.86 20.12 9.38
N PRO A 242 5.09 19.80 8.92
CA PRO A 242 6.04 18.95 9.65
C PRO A 242 6.39 19.47 11.05
N PHE A 243 6.33 20.77 11.24
CA PHE A 243 6.59 21.40 12.54
C PHE A 243 5.50 21.14 13.60
N LEU A 244 4.31 20.59 13.19
CA LEU A 244 3.25 20.15 14.11
C LEU A 244 3.30 18.63 14.37
N ARG A 245 4.27 17.93 13.86
CA ARG A 245 4.38 16.47 13.95
C ARG A 245 4.44 15.95 15.40
N PHE A 246 5.06 16.72 16.29
CA PHE A 246 5.19 16.36 17.71
C PHE A 246 3.84 16.34 18.45
N LEU A 247 2.82 17.03 17.94
CA LEU A 247 1.48 17.09 18.56
C LEU A 247 0.61 15.86 18.27
N ASP A 248 1.01 15.04 17.26
CA ASP A 248 0.22 13.88 16.78
C ASP A 248 -1.28 14.15 16.71
N LEU A 249 -1.65 15.25 16.03
CA LEU A 249 -3.04 15.69 15.90
C LEU A 249 -3.89 14.57 15.28
N GLY A 250 -4.88 14.09 16.04
CA GLY A 250 -5.73 12.97 15.65
C GLY A 250 -5.19 11.58 16.03
N GLY A 251 -4.03 11.46 16.69
CA GLY A 251 -3.46 10.19 17.17
C GLY A 251 -3.01 9.23 16.06
N HIS A 252 -2.86 9.73 14.84
CA HIS A 252 -2.52 8.93 13.65
C HIS A 252 -1.13 8.29 13.79
N GLY A 253 -0.14 9.01 14.32
CA GLY A 253 1.21 8.50 14.52
C GLY A 253 1.25 7.33 15.50
N LYS A 254 0.49 7.42 16.61
CA LYS A 254 0.37 6.34 17.59
C LYS A 254 -0.31 5.11 16.98
N ALA A 255 -1.38 5.31 16.21
CA ALA A 255 -2.09 4.23 15.54
C ALA A 255 -1.21 3.53 14.49
N MET A 256 -0.52 4.31 13.64
CA MET A 256 0.42 3.78 12.64
C MET A 256 1.56 2.97 13.28
N LYS A 257 2.16 3.46 14.38
CA LYS A 257 3.20 2.72 15.12
C LYS A 257 2.69 1.40 15.67
N LYS A 258 1.43 1.35 16.15
CA LYS A 258 0.82 0.11 16.63
C LYS A 258 0.66 -0.87 15.47
N THR A 259 0.07 -0.46 14.35
CA THR A 259 -0.09 -1.30 13.15
C THR A 259 1.25 -1.79 12.61
N ALA A 260 2.27 -0.91 12.55
CA ALA A 260 3.62 -1.27 12.12
C ALA A 260 4.22 -2.38 13.01
N LYS A 261 4.10 -2.25 14.32
CA LYS A 261 4.60 -3.24 15.28
C LYS A 261 3.88 -4.59 15.14
N GLU A 262 2.56 -4.58 15.00
CA GLU A 262 1.77 -5.81 14.84
C GLU A 262 2.15 -6.57 13.56
N LEU A 263 2.35 -5.84 12.45
CA LEU A 263 2.78 -6.44 11.19
C LEU A 263 4.24 -6.90 11.22
N ASP A 264 5.13 -6.10 11.81
CA ASP A 264 6.55 -6.44 11.90
C ASP A 264 6.77 -7.72 12.72
N LEU A 265 6.06 -7.91 13.83
CA LEU A 265 6.15 -9.13 14.64
C LEU A 265 5.80 -10.37 13.80
N ALA A 266 4.72 -10.34 13.02
CA ALA A 266 4.32 -11.48 12.20
C ALA A 266 5.36 -11.80 11.11
N VAL A 267 5.89 -10.76 10.44
CA VAL A 267 6.87 -10.96 9.37
C VAL A 267 8.24 -11.37 9.92
N GLU A 268 8.61 -10.87 11.10
CA GLU A 268 9.82 -11.28 11.80
C GLU A 268 9.75 -12.77 12.17
N ASP A 269 8.61 -13.24 12.70
CA ASP A 269 8.42 -14.66 13.03
C ASP A 269 8.59 -15.54 11.78
N TRP A 270 8.05 -15.14 10.65
CA TRP A 270 8.24 -15.86 9.38
C TRP A 270 9.70 -15.87 8.93
N LEU A 271 10.37 -14.73 9.00
CA LEU A 271 11.79 -14.63 8.62
C LEU A 271 12.66 -15.51 9.49
N GLN A 272 12.44 -15.51 10.81
CA GLN A 272 13.20 -16.34 11.75
C GLN A 272 12.92 -17.84 11.55
N GLU A 273 11.70 -18.20 11.18
CA GLU A 273 11.36 -19.57 10.82
C GLU A 273 12.14 -20.03 9.57
N HIS A 274 12.21 -19.20 8.52
CA HIS A 274 12.97 -19.50 7.30
C HIS A 274 14.46 -19.66 7.61
N LYS A 275 15.04 -18.73 8.37
CA LYS A 275 16.44 -18.83 8.81
C LYS A 275 16.73 -20.11 9.61
N ARG A 276 15.85 -20.50 10.53
CA ARG A 276 15.98 -21.75 11.29
C ARG A 276 15.92 -22.98 10.40
N LYS A 277 15.00 -23.04 9.45
CA LYS A 277 14.87 -24.15 8.48
C LYS A 277 16.12 -24.28 7.61
N ARG A 278 16.68 -23.16 7.14
CA ARG A 278 17.95 -23.13 6.38
C ARG A 278 19.12 -23.64 7.22
N ALA A 279 19.29 -23.14 8.43
CA ALA A 279 20.35 -23.57 9.35
C ALA A 279 20.26 -25.08 9.68
N ALA A 280 19.05 -25.64 9.71
CA ALA A 280 18.84 -27.08 9.95
C ALA A 280 18.99 -27.93 8.67
N GLY A 281 19.36 -27.35 7.53
CA GLY A 281 19.51 -28.07 6.27
C GLY A 281 18.17 -28.61 5.71
N ILE A 282 17.04 -28.12 6.21
CA ILE A 282 15.70 -28.50 5.75
C ILE A 282 15.38 -27.67 4.51
N VAL A 283 16.04 -28.00 3.40
CA VAL A 283 15.71 -27.40 2.10
C VAL A 283 14.47 -28.10 1.57
N LYS A 284 13.32 -27.43 1.63
CA LYS A 284 12.13 -27.88 0.89
C LYS A 284 12.33 -27.55 -0.58
N GLY A 285 12.12 -28.52 -1.47
CA GLY A 285 12.30 -28.37 -2.92
C GLY A 285 11.34 -27.38 -3.63
N LYS A 286 10.64 -26.54 -2.89
CA LYS A 286 9.84 -25.39 -3.36
C LYS A 286 10.19 -24.19 -2.50
N GLU A 287 11.18 -23.43 -2.95
CA GLU A 287 11.58 -22.16 -2.35
C GLU A 287 10.48 -21.13 -2.59
N ASP A 288 10.01 -20.52 -1.52
CA ASP A 288 9.16 -19.33 -1.60
C ASP A 288 9.98 -18.05 -1.80
N PHE A 289 9.32 -16.91 -1.90
CA PHE A 289 10.02 -15.68 -2.21
C PHE A 289 10.93 -15.20 -1.05
N MET A 290 10.58 -15.45 0.19
CA MET A 290 11.39 -15.08 1.35
C MET A 290 12.70 -15.88 1.39
N ASP A 291 12.66 -17.18 1.05
CA ASP A 291 13.86 -18.01 0.89
C ASP A 291 14.76 -17.48 -0.22
N LEU A 292 14.18 -17.12 -1.37
CA LEU A 292 14.95 -16.57 -2.50
C LEU A 292 15.60 -15.23 -2.17
N MET A 293 14.91 -14.38 -1.40
CA MET A 293 15.51 -13.11 -0.94
C MET A 293 16.69 -13.35 -0.01
N LEU A 294 16.61 -14.35 0.87
CA LEU A 294 17.73 -14.75 1.72
C LEU A 294 18.92 -15.23 0.87
N ASP A 295 18.68 -16.04 -0.17
CA ASP A 295 19.74 -16.50 -1.08
C ASP A 295 20.40 -15.35 -1.84
N VAL A 296 19.61 -14.40 -2.34
CA VAL A 296 20.14 -13.22 -3.04
C VAL A 296 21.03 -12.39 -2.14
N PHE A 297 20.64 -12.16 -0.88
CA PHE A 297 21.43 -11.36 0.06
C PHE A 297 22.67 -12.07 0.59
N ASP A 298 22.63 -13.40 0.72
CA ASP A 298 23.81 -14.19 1.11
C ASP A 298 24.88 -14.18 0.00
N ASN A 299 24.47 -14.09 -1.28
CA ASN A 299 25.37 -14.15 -2.43
C ASN A 299 25.80 -12.78 -2.97
N ASP A 300 25.07 -11.71 -2.69
CA ASP A 300 25.32 -10.35 -3.20
C ASP A 300 25.09 -9.31 -2.09
N ALA A 301 26.17 -9.02 -1.33
CA ALA A 301 26.15 -8.01 -0.28
C ALA A 301 25.88 -6.57 -0.82
N GLU A 302 26.17 -6.31 -2.11
CA GLU A 302 25.86 -5.00 -2.74
C GLU A 302 24.36 -4.83 -2.99
N ALA A 303 23.60 -5.92 -3.01
CA ALA A 303 22.15 -5.89 -3.20
C ALA A 303 21.42 -5.07 -2.12
N VAL A 304 22.01 -4.94 -0.94
CA VAL A 304 21.42 -4.23 0.21
C VAL A 304 21.62 -2.71 0.19
N GLN A 305 22.59 -2.19 -0.57
CA GLN A 305 22.82 -0.74 -0.70
C GLN A 305 22.86 0.01 0.65
N GLY A 306 23.52 -0.57 1.66
CA GLY A 306 23.67 0.01 3.00
C GLY A 306 22.46 -0.10 3.91
N ARG A 307 21.37 -0.77 3.49
CA ARG A 307 20.26 -1.16 4.36
C ARG A 307 20.45 -2.58 4.87
N ASP A 308 19.87 -2.87 6.02
CA ASP A 308 19.87 -4.22 6.59
C ASP A 308 19.06 -5.19 5.71
N SER A 309 19.65 -6.38 5.43
CA SER A 309 19.05 -7.39 4.55
C SER A 309 17.73 -7.93 5.08
N ASP A 310 17.61 -8.10 6.40
CA ASP A 310 16.39 -8.56 7.04
C ASP A 310 15.27 -7.55 6.87
N THR A 311 15.58 -6.26 7.06
CA THR A 311 14.64 -5.17 6.82
C THR A 311 14.16 -5.15 5.38
N ILE A 312 15.05 -5.35 4.40
CA ILE A 312 14.66 -5.38 2.98
C ILE A 312 13.79 -6.60 2.70
N ASN A 313 14.14 -7.76 3.23
CA ASN A 313 13.35 -8.98 3.07
C ASN A 313 11.94 -8.79 3.64
N LYS A 314 11.81 -8.32 4.88
CA LYS A 314 10.53 -8.02 5.51
C LYS A 314 9.71 -6.99 4.71
N ALA A 315 10.34 -5.87 4.35
CA ALA A 315 9.69 -4.80 3.58
C ALA A 315 9.17 -5.28 2.22
N THR A 316 9.97 -6.08 1.51
CA THR A 316 9.61 -6.59 0.19
C THR A 316 8.50 -7.64 0.29
N SER A 317 8.57 -8.53 1.28
CA SER A 317 7.56 -9.56 1.54
C SER A 317 6.18 -8.98 1.91
N LEU A 318 6.13 -7.83 2.60
CA LEU A 318 4.87 -7.15 2.95
C LEU A 318 4.20 -6.45 1.77
N VAL A 319 4.95 -5.99 0.76
CA VAL A 319 4.45 -5.08 -0.30
C VAL A 319 4.07 -5.79 -1.58
N ILE A 320 4.35 -7.07 -1.71
CA ILE A 320 3.98 -7.77 -2.94
C ILE A 320 2.46 -7.85 -3.03
N ASN A 321 1.89 -6.75 -3.52
CA ASN A 321 0.56 -6.74 -4.08
C ASN A 321 0.59 -7.68 -5.30
N PRO A 322 -0.37 -8.61 -5.46
CA PRO A 322 -0.34 -9.54 -6.58
C PRO A 322 -0.27 -8.72 -7.87
N PRO A 323 0.77 -8.92 -8.68
CA PRO A 323 0.87 -8.21 -9.94
C PRO A 323 -0.31 -8.60 -10.81
N GLN A 324 -0.70 -7.73 -11.73
CA GLN A 324 -1.80 -7.95 -12.65
C GLN A 324 -1.73 -9.34 -13.31
N GLN A 325 -0.52 -9.82 -13.57
CA GLN A 325 -0.24 -11.17 -14.11
C GLN A 325 -0.65 -12.29 -13.16
N LEU A 326 -0.37 -12.16 -11.85
CA LEU A 326 -0.77 -13.14 -10.85
C LEU A 326 -2.29 -13.14 -10.66
N THR A 327 -2.91 -11.97 -10.62
CA THR A 327 -4.38 -11.81 -10.57
C THR A 327 -5.01 -12.46 -11.81
N HIS A 328 -4.47 -12.22 -13.00
CA HIS A 328 -4.95 -12.84 -14.24
C HIS A 328 -4.78 -14.36 -14.22
N ALA A 329 -3.64 -14.86 -13.73
CA ALA A 329 -3.40 -16.30 -13.58
C ALA A 329 -4.35 -16.95 -12.57
N ILE A 330 -4.70 -16.27 -11.46
CA ILE A 330 -5.70 -16.72 -10.49
C ILE A 330 -7.07 -16.80 -11.15
N ILE A 331 -7.49 -15.75 -11.84
CA ILE A 331 -8.77 -15.71 -12.56
C ILE A 331 -8.83 -16.83 -13.59
N HIS A 332 -7.79 -17.02 -14.41
CA HIS A 332 -7.72 -18.08 -15.42
C HIS A 332 -7.82 -19.48 -14.77
N THR A 333 -7.13 -19.70 -13.65
CA THR A 333 -7.21 -20.97 -12.92
C THR A 333 -8.62 -21.23 -12.38
N LEU A 334 -9.31 -20.21 -11.86
CA LEU A 334 -10.68 -20.29 -11.40
C LEU A 334 -11.65 -20.66 -12.54
N PHE A 335 -11.53 -20.02 -13.70
CA PHE A 335 -12.40 -20.29 -14.84
C PHE A 335 -12.17 -21.67 -15.46
N ASN A 336 -10.94 -22.20 -15.41
CA ASN A 336 -10.64 -23.55 -15.90
C ASN A 336 -10.90 -24.64 -14.87
N SER A 337 -11.25 -24.28 -13.64
CA SER A 337 -11.65 -25.21 -12.60
C SER A 337 -13.17 -25.50 -12.65
N SER A 338 -13.66 -26.38 -11.79
CA SER A 338 -15.08 -26.70 -11.66
C SER A 338 -15.96 -25.54 -11.10
N LEU A 339 -15.40 -24.32 -11.00
CA LEU A 339 -16.11 -23.15 -10.43
C LEU A 339 -17.43 -22.83 -11.16
N PRO A 340 -17.53 -22.83 -12.50
CA PRO A 340 -18.78 -22.52 -13.19
C PRO A 340 -19.93 -23.47 -12.81
N SER A 341 -19.64 -24.77 -12.69
CA SER A 341 -20.63 -25.77 -12.29
C SER A 341 -21.06 -25.66 -10.82
N MET A 342 -20.14 -25.25 -9.94
CA MET A 342 -20.46 -25.00 -8.53
C MET A 342 -21.22 -23.69 -8.29
N LEU A 343 -20.92 -22.63 -9.04
CA LEU A 343 -21.61 -21.34 -8.89
C LEU A 343 -23.10 -21.44 -9.22
N SER A 344 -23.51 -22.40 -10.06
CA SER A 344 -24.94 -22.67 -10.32
C SER A 344 -25.69 -23.14 -9.08
N LEU A 345 -25.01 -23.71 -8.09
CA LEU A 345 -25.55 -24.22 -6.83
C LEU A 345 -25.56 -23.16 -5.71
N LEU A 346 -24.88 -22.04 -5.94
CA LEU A 346 -24.70 -20.98 -4.95
C LEU A 346 -25.51 -19.74 -5.37
N ARG A 347 -26.17 -19.09 -4.41
CA ARG A 347 -26.74 -17.76 -4.62
C ARG A 347 -25.71 -16.71 -4.25
N ILE A 348 -25.18 -15.99 -5.26
CA ILE A 348 -24.17 -14.94 -5.09
C ILE A 348 -24.88 -13.62 -4.74
N LYS A 349 -24.31 -12.91 -3.75
CA LYS A 349 -24.72 -11.57 -3.36
C LYS A 349 -23.66 -10.55 -3.81
#